data_f43560f402b9d003f7615890309813b9
#
_entry.id   f43560f402b9d003f7615890309813b9
#
_cell.length_a   1.000
_cell.length_b   1.000
_cell.length_c   1.000
_cell.angle_alpha   90.00
_cell.angle_beta   90.00
_cell.angle_gamma   90.00
#
_symmetry.space_group_name_H-M   'P 1'
#
loop_
_entity.id
_entity.type
_entity.pdbx_description
1 polymer ?
#
loop_
_entity_poly.entity_id
_entity_poly.type
_entity_poly.pdbx_seq_one_letter_code
_entity_poly.pdbx_strand_id
1 'polypeptide(L)'
;HRAATVCEGKKGKINSFVCPYHGWSYSLDGALRGVPHPESYADQLEKGELGLVSLRVEEYAGMLFATFNNDVEPLVDYLGPAKKWMDLFMKQGGGFPVKVAGEHRFRFPGNWKIQLENTTDAYHFPLVHKSFLSSVDKQTEEMLDFVTGTGYVEDLGNGHSVMVMIPALVDLEAELDAPIPERFAALADELRAEGTPDDEVRRIVRAVGGSGFTLALRPNVACSMAFFRVLQPISVTETEIHHAVITMDGGPQAANQARLRMHEHFQGPMGFGTPDDSEAWERVQKGSSSGQDLWIMLNRGLAGEKETADGRASDVSAETGMRAAYQQWKKLMIA
;
A
#
# COMPACT_ATOMS: atom_id res chain seq x y z
N HIS A 1 -19.63 8.45 25.23
CA HIS A 1 -20.69 9.44 25.00
C HIS A 1 -20.13 10.85 24.69
N ARG A 2 -18.82 11.07 24.92
CA ARG A 2 -18.12 12.34 24.66
C ARG A 2 -16.80 12.12 23.87
N ALA A 3 -16.75 11.05 23.06
CA ALA A 3 -15.69 10.71 22.14
C ALA A 3 -14.28 10.56 22.74
N ALA A 4 -14.15 10.29 24.04
CA ALA A 4 -12.85 9.96 24.62
C ALA A 4 -12.41 8.56 24.19
N THR A 5 -11.11 8.40 23.89
CA THR A 5 -10.52 7.11 23.56
C THR A 5 -10.67 6.14 24.72
N VAL A 6 -11.22 4.96 24.49
CA VAL A 6 -11.45 3.93 25.52
C VAL A 6 -10.35 2.88 25.59
N CYS A 7 -9.42 2.86 24.61
CA CYS A 7 -8.31 1.94 24.55
C CYS A 7 -7.06 2.68 24.05
N GLU A 8 -6.04 2.82 24.88
CA GLU A 8 -4.78 3.52 24.53
C GLU A 8 -3.65 2.54 24.21
N GLY A 9 -3.75 1.30 24.70
CA GLY A 9 -2.71 0.29 24.50
C GLY A 9 -2.75 -0.34 23.11
N LYS A 10 -1.57 -0.54 22.51
CA LYS A 10 -1.45 -1.27 21.22
C LYS A 10 -1.82 -2.76 21.33
N LYS A 11 -1.64 -3.36 22.51
CA LYS A 11 -1.95 -4.78 22.80
C LYS A 11 -2.38 -4.92 24.26
N GLY A 12 -3.30 -5.83 24.54
CA GLY A 12 -3.73 -6.14 25.90
C GLY A 12 -4.86 -7.16 25.92
N LYS A 13 -5.23 -7.57 27.14
CA LYS A 13 -6.43 -8.37 27.41
C LYS A 13 -7.31 -7.57 28.35
N ILE A 14 -8.56 -7.40 28.00
CA ILE A 14 -9.58 -6.73 28.81
C ILE A 14 -10.86 -7.54 28.80
N ASN A 15 -11.68 -7.37 29.82
CA ASN A 15 -13.01 -7.98 29.90
C ASN A 15 -14.13 -6.99 29.53
N SER A 16 -13.81 -5.70 29.52
CA SER A 16 -14.71 -4.62 29.13
C SER A 16 -13.92 -3.37 28.80
N PHE A 17 -14.47 -2.48 28.01
CA PHE A 17 -13.94 -1.13 27.82
C PHE A 17 -14.52 -0.21 28.86
N VAL A 18 -13.69 0.55 29.55
CA VAL A 18 -14.12 1.58 30.51
C VAL A 18 -13.59 2.94 30.03
N CYS A 19 -14.50 3.87 29.77
CA CYS A 19 -14.15 5.20 29.34
C CYS A 19 -13.44 5.96 30.49
N PRO A 20 -12.22 6.44 30.31
CA PRO A 20 -11.46 7.09 31.37
C PRO A 20 -12.01 8.47 31.75
N TYR A 21 -12.94 9.02 30.95
CA TYR A 21 -13.49 10.36 31.19
C TYR A 21 -14.61 10.37 32.26
N HIS A 22 -15.64 9.51 32.08
CA HIS A 22 -16.81 9.48 33.00
C HIS A 22 -17.18 8.08 33.46
N GLY A 23 -16.31 7.07 33.27
CA GLY A 23 -16.54 5.72 33.77
C GLY A 23 -17.62 4.90 33.05
N TRP A 24 -18.11 5.36 31.88
CA TRP A 24 -19.02 4.53 31.09
C TRP A 24 -18.33 3.25 30.66
N SER A 25 -19.00 2.12 30.82
CA SER A 25 -18.42 0.81 30.52
C SER A 25 -19.18 0.11 29.41
N TYR A 26 -18.43 -0.58 28.55
CA TYR A 26 -18.94 -1.30 27.39
C TYR A 26 -18.41 -2.72 27.38
N SER A 27 -19.20 -3.64 26.87
CA SER A 27 -18.76 -5.01 26.59
C SER A 27 -17.81 -5.05 25.39
N LEU A 28 -17.20 -6.22 25.15
CA LEU A 28 -16.26 -6.38 24.03
C LEU A 28 -16.92 -6.25 22.66
N ASP A 29 -18.22 -6.48 22.56
CA ASP A 29 -19.03 -6.24 21.36
C ASP A 29 -19.49 -4.78 21.22
N GLY A 30 -19.09 -3.91 22.13
CA GLY A 30 -19.41 -2.48 22.11
C GLY A 30 -20.73 -2.09 22.79
N ALA A 31 -21.53 -3.03 23.29
CA ALA A 31 -22.79 -2.69 23.96
C ALA A 31 -22.55 -1.96 25.27
N LEU A 32 -23.34 -0.91 25.56
CA LEU A 32 -23.25 -0.15 26.80
C LEU A 32 -23.69 -1.01 27.98
N ARG A 33 -22.80 -1.20 28.97
CA ARG A 33 -23.03 -2.01 30.17
C ARG A 33 -23.41 -1.17 31.38
N GLY A 34 -22.60 -0.17 31.67
CA GLY A 34 -22.75 0.63 32.88
C GLY A 34 -22.53 2.10 32.67
N VAL A 35 -23.31 2.89 33.40
CA VAL A 35 -23.21 4.35 33.46
C VAL A 35 -23.20 4.71 34.92
N PRO A 36 -22.22 5.49 35.44
CA PRO A 36 -22.25 6.02 36.78
C PRO A 36 -23.43 6.95 36.97
N HIS A 37 -24.11 6.84 38.09
CA HIS A 37 -25.24 7.68 38.48
C HIS A 37 -26.36 7.73 37.42
N PRO A 38 -26.87 6.55 36.94
CA PRO A 38 -27.86 6.48 35.88
C PRO A 38 -29.17 7.23 36.22
N GLU A 39 -29.50 7.34 37.50
CA GLU A 39 -30.63 8.09 38.00
C GLU A 39 -30.61 9.59 37.62
N SER A 40 -29.44 10.13 37.31
CA SER A 40 -29.29 11.54 36.89
C SER A 40 -29.75 11.81 35.46
N TYR A 41 -30.10 10.75 34.69
CA TYR A 41 -30.52 10.87 33.30
C TYR A 41 -32.06 10.90 33.10
N ALA A 42 -32.82 10.99 34.20
CA ALA A 42 -34.28 11.17 34.15
C ALA A 42 -35.00 10.20 33.22
N ASP A 43 -34.67 8.91 33.26
CA ASP A 43 -35.22 7.82 32.43
C ASP A 43 -34.96 7.96 30.91
N GLN A 44 -34.08 8.87 30.49
CA GLN A 44 -33.73 9.08 29.08
C GLN A 44 -32.50 8.25 28.64
N LEU A 45 -32.08 7.26 29.43
CA LEU A 45 -30.90 6.47 29.16
C LEU A 45 -31.25 5.18 28.36
N GLU A 46 -31.40 5.33 27.06
CA GLU A 46 -31.62 4.23 26.11
C GLU A 46 -30.31 3.47 25.88
N LYS A 47 -29.95 2.53 26.77
CA LYS A 47 -28.66 1.80 26.71
C LYS A 47 -28.44 1.09 25.39
N GLY A 48 -29.49 0.62 24.73
CA GLY A 48 -29.42 -0.07 23.44
C GLY A 48 -28.91 0.81 22.29
N GLU A 49 -29.12 2.13 22.38
CA GLU A 49 -28.72 3.09 21.35
C GLU A 49 -27.36 3.78 21.64
N LEU A 50 -26.84 3.56 22.86
CA LEU A 50 -25.64 4.27 23.34
C LEU A 50 -24.37 3.41 23.34
N GLY A 51 -24.36 2.34 22.55
CA GLY A 51 -23.19 1.50 22.36
C GLY A 51 -22.06 2.19 21.56
N LEU A 52 -20.90 1.55 21.50
CA LEU A 52 -19.85 1.90 20.57
C LEU A 52 -20.30 1.53 19.15
N VAL A 53 -19.93 2.36 18.18
CA VAL A 53 -20.23 2.06 16.77
C VAL A 53 -19.40 0.85 16.34
N SER A 54 -20.09 -0.17 15.85
CA SER A 54 -19.44 -1.38 15.34
C SER A 54 -18.94 -1.18 13.91
N LEU A 55 -17.77 -1.74 13.63
CA LEU A 55 -17.20 -1.84 12.28
C LEU A 55 -17.30 -3.28 11.82
N ARG A 56 -17.73 -3.50 10.58
CA ARG A 56 -17.51 -4.78 9.93
C ARG A 56 -16.04 -4.92 9.58
N VAL A 57 -15.39 -5.98 10.05
CA VAL A 57 -13.96 -6.24 9.85
C VAL A 57 -13.79 -7.57 9.15
N GLU A 58 -13.01 -7.58 8.08
CA GLU A 58 -12.62 -8.80 7.37
C GLU A 58 -11.10 -8.78 7.16
N GLU A 59 -10.52 -9.95 7.01
CA GLU A 59 -9.08 -10.13 6.82
C GLU A 59 -8.82 -10.77 5.45
N TYR A 60 -7.79 -10.28 4.74
CA TYR A 60 -7.24 -10.92 3.56
C TYR A 60 -5.72 -10.76 3.52
N ALA A 61 -5.02 -11.87 3.31
CA ALA A 61 -3.57 -11.90 3.17
C ALA A 61 -2.81 -11.21 4.33
N GLY A 62 -3.30 -11.36 5.58
CA GLY A 62 -2.70 -10.76 6.78
C GLY A 62 -3.02 -9.27 6.97
N MET A 63 -3.81 -8.66 6.08
CA MET A 63 -4.27 -7.27 6.20
C MET A 63 -5.70 -7.23 6.70
N LEU A 64 -5.97 -6.34 7.66
CA LEU A 64 -7.31 -6.10 8.20
C LEU A 64 -7.97 -4.93 7.48
N PHE A 65 -9.17 -5.15 7.00
CA PHE A 65 -10.02 -4.15 6.36
C PHE A 65 -11.25 -3.92 7.23
N ALA A 66 -11.67 -2.66 7.34
CA ALA A 66 -12.82 -2.29 8.15
C ALA A 66 -13.71 -1.29 7.42
N THR A 67 -15.02 -1.37 7.66
CA THR A 67 -16.01 -0.45 7.11
C THR A 67 -17.10 -0.12 8.12
N PHE A 68 -17.62 1.12 8.07
CA PHE A 68 -18.82 1.52 8.80
C PHE A 68 -20.11 1.10 8.09
N ASN A 69 -20.04 0.81 6.80
CA ASN A 69 -21.20 0.34 6.04
C ASN A 69 -21.29 -1.18 6.10
N ASN A 70 -22.31 -1.69 6.79
CA ASN A 70 -22.54 -3.12 6.94
C ASN A 70 -23.17 -3.77 5.69
N ASP A 71 -23.69 -2.96 4.77
CA ASP A 71 -24.38 -3.41 3.55
C ASP A 71 -23.47 -3.55 2.33
N VAL A 72 -22.14 -3.38 2.52
CA VAL A 72 -21.18 -3.61 1.44
C VAL A 72 -21.02 -5.10 1.14
N GLU A 73 -20.61 -5.39 -0.09
CA GLU A 73 -20.23 -6.75 -0.50
C GLU A 73 -19.11 -7.35 0.39
N PRO A 74 -18.94 -8.67 0.43
CA PRO A 74 -17.81 -9.31 1.12
C PRO A 74 -16.46 -8.79 0.59
N LEU A 75 -15.46 -8.69 1.47
CA LEU A 75 -14.14 -8.19 1.10
C LEU A 75 -13.53 -8.94 -0.10
N VAL A 76 -13.69 -10.26 -0.13
CA VAL A 76 -13.15 -11.10 -1.22
C VAL A 76 -13.76 -10.78 -2.58
N ASP A 77 -15.03 -10.35 -2.62
CA ASP A 77 -15.73 -9.93 -3.83
C ASP A 77 -15.31 -8.50 -4.21
N TYR A 78 -15.21 -7.61 -3.22
CA TYR A 78 -14.70 -6.24 -3.43
C TYR A 78 -13.27 -6.22 -3.99
N LEU A 79 -12.38 -7.04 -3.45
CA LEU A 79 -11.00 -7.15 -3.94
C LEU A 79 -10.91 -7.73 -5.35
N GLY A 80 -11.85 -8.63 -5.73
CA GLY A 80 -11.89 -9.20 -7.07
C GLY A 80 -10.52 -9.72 -7.56
N PRO A 81 -10.07 -9.34 -8.76
CA PRO A 81 -8.78 -9.74 -9.30
C PRO A 81 -7.55 -9.21 -8.51
N ALA A 82 -7.71 -8.16 -7.70
CA ALA A 82 -6.61 -7.65 -6.87
C ALA A 82 -6.09 -8.67 -5.85
N LYS A 83 -6.89 -9.68 -5.50
CA LYS A 83 -6.48 -10.80 -4.62
C LYS A 83 -5.23 -11.51 -5.12
N LYS A 84 -5.16 -11.81 -6.41
CA LYS A 84 -3.98 -12.43 -7.05
C LYS A 84 -2.71 -11.63 -6.76
N TRP A 85 -2.78 -10.32 -6.87
CA TRP A 85 -1.65 -9.42 -6.67
C TRP A 85 -1.29 -9.27 -5.19
N MET A 86 -2.28 -9.30 -4.29
CA MET A 86 -2.02 -9.38 -2.84
C MET A 86 -1.31 -10.67 -2.46
N ASP A 87 -1.74 -11.81 -3.01
CA ASP A 87 -1.09 -13.10 -2.78
C ASP A 87 0.35 -13.12 -3.29
N LEU A 88 0.60 -12.56 -4.47
CA LEU A 88 1.97 -12.42 -5.02
C LEU A 88 2.81 -11.47 -4.15
N PHE A 89 2.22 -10.37 -3.68
CA PHE A 89 2.92 -9.46 -2.78
C PHE A 89 3.34 -10.14 -1.48
N MET A 90 2.55 -11.03 -0.91
CA MET A 90 2.90 -11.78 0.29
C MET A 90 3.90 -12.91 0.03
N LYS A 91 4.02 -13.39 -1.20
CA LYS A 91 5.00 -14.43 -1.60
C LYS A 91 6.39 -13.88 -1.92
N GLN A 92 6.61 -12.58 -1.85
CA GLN A 92 7.87 -11.94 -2.20
C GLN A 92 9.05 -12.22 -1.23
N GLY A 93 8.92 -13.16 -0.34
CA GLY A 93 9.95 -13.52 0.65
C GLY A 93 10.99 -14.54 0.17
N GLY A 94 11.02 -14.92 -1.12
CA GLY A 94 12.01 -15.88 -1.63
C GLY A 94 11.95 -17.26 -0.95
N GLY A 95 10.74 -17.73 -0.62
CA GLY A 95 10.51 -18.98 0.13
C GLY A 95 10.22 -18.76 1.63
N PHE A 96 10.54 -17.60 2.17
CA PHE A 96 10.25 -17.23 3.56
C PHE A 96 8.93 -16.44 3.67
N PRO A 97 8.16 -16.61 4.77
CA PRO A 97 7.08 -15.69 5.08
C PRO A 97 7.58 -14.25 5.16
N VAL A 98 6.73 -13.29 4.89
CA VAL A 98 7.07 -11.88 5.07
C VAL A 98 6.51 -11.34 6.38
N LYS A 99 7.22 -10.37 6.97
CA LYS A 99 6.77 -9.66 8.17
C LYS A 99 7.08 -8.16 8.08
N VAL A 100 6.33 -7.36 8.81
CA VAL A 100 6.65 -5.95 9.01
C VAL A 100 7.91 -5.84 9.87
N ALA A 101 8.95 -5.21 9.31
CA ALA A 101 10.22 -4.96 10.00
C ALA A 101 10.19 -3.66 10.80
N GLY A 102 9.45 -2.66 10.32
CA GLY A 102 9.30 -1.36 10.95
C GLY A 102 8.33 -0.47 10.19
N GLU A 103 8.00 0.65 10.79
CA GLU A 103 7.07 1.64 10.23
C GLU A 103 7.66 3.03 10.30
N HIS A 104 7.43 3.81 9.23
CA HIS A 104 7.59 5.25 9.21
C HIS A 104 6.22 5.93 9.16
N ARG A 105 6.11 7.10 9.76
CA ARG A 105 4.92 7.94 9.62
C ARG A 105 5.36 9.33 9.25
N PHE A 106 4.75 9.86 8.21
CA PHE A 106 5.02 11.21 7.73
C PHE A 106 3.76 11.80 7.13
N ARG A 107 3.72 13.12 7.02
CA ARG A 107 2.61 13.86 6.44
C ARG A 107 3.06 14.66 5.26
N PHE A 108 2.17 14.82 4.31
CA PHE A 108 2.36 15.78 3.23
C PHE A 108 1.12 16.68 3.10
N PRO A 109 1.28 17.95 2.71
CA PRO A 109 0.18 18.89 2.52
C PRO A 109 -0.48 18.64 1.16
N GLY A 110 -1.29 17.59 1.08
CA GLY A 110 -1.98 17.19 -0.14
C GLY A 110 -3.08 16.16 0.10
N ASN A 111 -3.96 16.06 -0.88
CA ASN A 111 -5.06 15.11 -0.88
C ASN A 111 -4.53 13.67 -1.08
N TRP A 112 -5.07 12.72 -0.32
CA TRP A 112 -4.67 11.33 -0.36
C TRP A 112 -4.75 10.67 -1.75
N LYS A 113 -5.66 11.14 -2.61
CA LYS A 113 -5.80 10.60 -3.98
C LYS A 113 -4.55 10.83 -4.83
N ILE A 114 -3.83 11.93 -4.60
CA ILE A 114 -2.60 12.27 -5.35
C ILE A 114 -1.54 11.17 -5.16
N GLN A 115 -1.32 10.72 -3.92
CA GLN A 115 -0.37 9.65 -3.64
C GLN A 115 -0.82 8.31 -4.22
N LEU A 116 -2.12 8.01 -4.17
CA LEU A 116 -2.63 6.76 -4.72
C LEU A 116 -2.53 6.71 -6.26
N GLU A 117 -2.70 7.86 -6.93
CA GLU A 117 -2.44 7.99 -8.37
C GLU A 117 -0.96 7.74 -8.70
N ASN A 118 -0.06 8.35 -7.94
CA ASN A 118 1.39 8.18 -8.10
C ASN A 118 1.83 6.70 -7.97
N THR A 119 1.09 5.89 -7.19
CA THR A 119 1.42 4.46 -6.99
C THR A 119 1.42 3.66 -8.30
N THR A 120 0.57 4.00 -9.25
CA THR A 120 0.47 3.30 -10.54
C THR A 120 0.80 4.19 -11.74
N ASP A 121 1.77 5.09 -11.53
CA ASP A 121 2.25 6.03 -12.52
C ASP A 121 3.74 5.81 -12.79
N ALA A 122 4.07 5.21 -13.94
CA ALA A 122 5.46 5.12 -14.41
C ALA A 122 5.92 6.38 -15.14
N TYR A 123 4.98 7.21 -15.60
CA TYR A 123 5.30 8.34 -16.48
C TYR A 123 6.09 9.45 -15.77
N HIS A 124 5.85 9.66 -14.46
CA HIS A 124 6.60 10.66 -13.68
C HIS A 124 8.04 10.23 -13.40
N PHE A 125 8.32 8.93 -13.37
CA PHE A 125 9.56 8.36 -12.82
C PHE A 125 10.84 8.97 -13.42
N PRO A 126 11.04 9.06 -14.74
CA PRO A 126 12.28 9.57 -15.32
C PRO A 126 12.51 11.06 -15.10
N LEU A 127 11.47 11.82 -14.76
CA LEU A 127 11.55 13.27 -14.52
C LEU A 127 11.71 13.57 -13.03
N VAL A 128 10.84 13.03 -12.21
CA VAL A 128 10.82 13.27 -10.76
C VAL A 128 12.03 12.64 -10.09
N HIS A 129 12.43 11.42 -10.49
CA HIS A 129 13.53 10.69 -9.89
C HIS A 129 14.83 10.73 -10.71
N LYS A 130 15.05 11.80 -11.46
CA LYS A 130 16.25 11.96 -12.27
C LYS A 130 17.54 11.90 -11.45
N SER A 131 17.54 12.44 -10.24
CA SER A 131 18.68 12.41 -9.31
C SER A 131 19.03 10.98 -8.92
N PHE A 132 18.03 10.15 -8.62
CA PHE A 132 18.22 8.74 -8.34
C PHE A 132 18.79 8.00 -9.55
N LEU A 133 18.19 8.15 -10.72
CA LEU A 133 18.66 7.49 -11.96
C LEU A 133 20.12 7.87 -12.28
N SER A 134 20.54 9.08 -11.98
CA SER A 134 21.94 9.52 -12.16
C SER A 134 22.91 8.91 -11.14
N SER A 135 22.41 8.29 -10.07
CA SER A 135 23.21 7.69 -8.98
C SER A 135 23.39 6.18 -9.11
N VAL A 136 22.62 5.52 -10.00
CA VAL A 136 22.70 4.07 -10.21
C VAL A 136 23.61 3.73 -11.39
N ASP A 137 24.07 2.47 -11.44
CA ASP A 137 24.82 1.96 -12.59
C ASP A 137 23.93 1.82 -13.84
N LYS A 138 24.56 1.76 -15.00
CA LYS A 138 23.85 1.74 -16.30
C LYS A 138 22.90 0.54 -16.43
N GLN A 139 23.28 -0.64 -15.94
CA GLN A 139 22.43 -1.84 -15.97
C GLN A 139 21.17 -1.64 -15.15
N THR A 140 21.31 -1.01 -13.98
CA THR A 140 20.18 -0.66 -13.10
C THR A 140 19.30 0.41 -13.75
N GLU A 141 19.89 1.45 -14.38
CA GLU A 141 19.16 2.48 -15.11
C GLU A 141 18.31 1.87 -16.24
N GLU A 142 18.91 0.99 -17.06
CA GLU A 142 18.19 0.28 -18.15
C GLU A 142 17.05 -0.60 -17.62
N MET A 143 17.26 -1.29 -16.49
CA MET A 143 16.21 -2.09 -15.84
C MET A 143 15.07 -1.22 -15.29
N LEU A 144 15.36 0.01 -14.89
CA LEU A 144 14.40 0.97 -14.36
C LEU A 144 13.77 1.86 -15.46
N ASP A 145 13.96 1.53 -16.74
CA ASP A 145 13.20 2.17 -17.80
C ASP A 145 11.74 1.68 -17.83
N PHE A 146 10.98 2.18 -16.87
CA PHE A 146 9.57 1.83 -16.73
C PHE A 146 8.68 2.47 -17.80
N VAL A 147 9.18 3.43 -18.59
CA VAL A 147 8.36 4.15 -19.57
C VAL A 147 8.31 3.45 -20.91
N THR A 148 9.45 2.91 -21.36
CA THR A 148 9.56 2.20 -22.65
C THR A 148 9.72 0.70 -22.51
N GLY A 149 9.78 0.20 -21.27
CA GLY A 149 9.97 -1.21 -20.94
C GLY A 149 8.77 -2.10 -21.27
N THR A 150 8.90 -3.37 -20.96
CA THR A 150 7.88 -4.42 -21.22
C THR A 150 6.77 -4.46 -20.15
N GLY A 151 6.77 -3.50 -19.21
CA GLY A 151 5.75 -3.41 -18.18
C GLY A 151 4.38 -3.01 -18.72
N TYR A 152 3.39 -3.08 -17.85
CA TYR A 152 2.01 -2.68 -18.16
C TYR A 152 1.30 -2.18 -16.91
N VAL A 153 0.20 -1.46 -17.11
CA VAL A 153 -0.75 -1.09 -16.06
C VAL A 153 -2.11 -1.71 -16.34
N GLU A 154 -2.78 -2.21 -15.29
CA GLU A 154 -4.07 -2.91 -15.43
C GLU A 154 -5.07 -2.38 -14.40
N ASP A 155 -6.29 -2.12 -14.86
CA ASP A 155 -7.48 -1.88 -14.07
C ASP A 155 -8.05 -3.22 -13.61
N LEU A 156 -8.14 -3.44 -12.30
CA LEU A 156 -8.58 -4.69 -11.67
C LEU A 156 -10.03 -4.62 -11.18
N GLY A 157 -10.77 -3.60 -11.57
CA GLY A 157 -12.12 -3.34 -11.05
C GLY A 157 -12.13 -2.65 -9.68
N ASN A 158 -13.30 -2.17 -9.28
CA ASN A 158 -13.53 -1.45 -8.02
C ASN A 158 -12.52 -0.32 -7.72
N GLY A 159 -11.87 0.20 -8.76
CA GLY A 159 -10.83 1.22 -8.68
C GLY A 159 -9.46 0.70 -8.23
N HIS A 160 -9.31 -0.61 -8.04
CA HIS A 160 -8.02 -1.23 -7.83
C HIS A 160 -7.22 -1.24 -9.13
N SER A 161 -5.92 -1.12 -9.03
CA SER A 161 -5.04 -1.19 -10.20
C SER A 161 -3.66 -1.72 -9.84
N VAL A 162 -3.01 -2.35 -10.80
CA VAL A 162 -1.63 -2.80 -10.67
C VAL A 162 -0.81 -2.20 -11.80
N MET A 163 0.41 -1.82 -11.49
CA MET A 163 1.44 -1.46 -12.46
C MET A 163 2.59 -2.45 -12.33
N VAL A 164 2.79 -3.27 -13.34
CA VAL A 164 3.93 -4.18 -13.44
C VAL A 164 5.10 -3.44 -14.05
N MET A 165 6.13 -3.23 -13.26
CA MET A 165 7.35 -2.52 -13.66
C MET A 165 8.40 -3.48 -14.20
N ILE A 166 8.61 -4.59 -13.50
CA ILE A 166 9.64 -5.59 -13.81
C ILE A 166 8.96 -6.96 -13.88
N PRO A 167 8.45 -7.36 -15.06
CA PRO A 167 7.70 -8.62 -15.21
C PRO A 167 8.43 -9.85 -14.67
N ALA A 168 9.75 -9.91 -14.82
CA ALA A 168 10.58 -11.00 -14.33
C ALA A 168 10.60 -11.15 -12.79
N LEU A 169 10.18 -10.14 -12.03
CA LEU A 169 10.10 -10.16 -10.57
C LEU A 169 8.68 -10.35 -10.03
N VAL A 170 7.68 -10.50 -10.89
CA VAL A 170 6.28 -10.72 -10.46
C VAL A 170 6.14 -12.08 -9.80
N ASP A 171 6.68 -13.10 -10.45
CA ASP A 171 6.74 -14.47 -9.92
C ASP A 171 8.20 -14.84 -9.64
N LEU A 172 8.56 -14.98 -8.37
CA LEU A 172 9.94 -15.29 -7.98
C LEU A 172 10.36 -16.71 -8.36
N GLU A 173 9.41 -17.60 -8.63
CA GLU A 173 9.69 -18.97 -9.09
C GLU A 173 9.90 -19.05 -10.62
N ALA A 174 9.42 -18.04 -11.34
CA ALA A 174 9.68 -17.98 -12.78
C ALA A 174 11.12 -17.54 -13.05
N GLU A 175 11.72 -18.09 -14.12
CA GLU A 175 13.07 -17.70 -14.61
C GLU A 175 14.18 -17.78 -13.52
N LEU A 176 14.14 -18.77 -12.63
CA LEU A 176 15.18 -18.95 -11.60
C LEU A 176 16.60 -19.12 -12.21
N ASP A 177 16.72 -19.57 -13.44
CA ASP A 177 17.99 -19.71 -14.15
C ASP A 177 18.54 -18.38 -14.68
N ALA A 178 17.80 -17.29 -14.59
CA ALA A 178 18.29 -15.98 -14.99
C ALA A 178 19.58 -15.60 -14.24
N PRO A 179 20.54 -14.91 -14.88
CA PRO A 179 21.78 -14.50 -14.23
C PRO A 179 21.53 -13.64 -12.99
N ILE A 180 22.27 -13.91 -11.91
CA ILE A 180 22.26 -13.04 -10.74
C ILE A 180 22.92 -11.71 -11.13
N PRO A 181 22.25 -10.56 -10.92
CA PRO A 181 22.83 -9.25 -11.20
C PRO A 181 24.15 -9.04 -10.41
N GLU A 182 25.14 -8.40 -11.04
CA GLU A 182 26.47 -8.20 -10.47
C GLU A 182 26.41 -7.55 -9.07
N ARG A 183 25.52 -6.59 -8.86
CA ARG A 183 25.31 -5.93 -7.56
C ARG A 183 24.92 -6.88 -6.43
N PHE A 184 24.46 -8.07 -6.74
CA PHE A 184 24.10 -9.11 -5.75
C PHE A 184 25.07 -10.31 -5.73
N ALA A 185 26.13 -10.26 -6.52
CA ALA A 185 27.10 -11.36 -6.58
C ALA A 185 27.71 -11.67 -5.21
N ALA A 186 28.15 -10.64 -4.47
CA ALA A 186 28.73 -10.81 -3.13
C ALA A 186 27.73 -11.44 -2.14
N LEU A 187 26.46 -11.04 -2.17
CA LEU A 187 25.42 -11.65 -1.35
C LEU A 187 25.19 -13.12 -1.73
N ALA A 188 25.16 -13.43 -3.02
CA ALA A 188 24.99 -14.80 -3.49
C ALA A 188 26.16 -15.71 -3.06
N ASP A 189 27.40 -15.19 -3.11
CA ASP A 189 28.60 -15.93 -2.68
C ASP A 189 28.63 -16.14 -1.16
N GLU A 190 28.18 -15.15 -0.37
CA GLU A 190 28.03 -15.28 1.08
C GLU A 190 27.02 -16.39 1.42
N LEU A 191 25.84 -16.38 0.80
CA LEU A 191 24.82 -17.41 1.02
C LEU A 191 25.29 -18.81 0.62
N ARG A 192 26.01 -18.94 -0.50
CA ARG A 192 26.61 -20.22 -0.90
C ARG A 192 27.68 -20.72 0.10
N ALA A 193 28.52 -19.81 0.62
CA ALA A 193 29.51 -20.13 1.62
C ALA A 193 28.87 -20.59 2.94
N GLU A 194 27.68 -20.14 3.27
CA GLU A 194 26.88 -20.63 4.40
C GLU A 194 26.17 -21.96 4.12
N GLY A 195 26.29 -22.52 2.91
CA GLY A 195 25.74 -23.82 2.52
C GLY A 195 24.31 -23.75 1.94
N THR A 196 23.81 -22.58 1.61
CA THR A 196 22.48 -22.42 0.97
C THR A 196 22.52 -23.02 -0.44
N PRO A 197 21.54 -23.89 -0.84
CA PRO A 197 21.44 -24.43 -2.18
C PRO A 197 21.28 -23.32 -3.25
N ASP A 198 21.83 -23.53 -4.46
CA ASP A 198 21.90 -22.48 -5.48
C ASP A 198 20.52 -21.97 -5.93
N ASP A 199 19.52 -22.84 -6.02
CA ASP A 199 18.14 -22.46 -6.34
C ASP A 199 17.52 -21.58 -5.24
N GLU A 200 17.81 -21.86 -3.97
CA GLU A 200 17.38 -21.03 -2.85
C GLU A 200 18.13 -19.69 -2.82
N VAL A 201 19.45 -19.69 -3.10
CA VAL A 201 20.23 -18.45 -3.27
C VAL A 201 19.59 -17.56 -4.33
N ARG A 202 19.20 -18.10 -5.46
CA ARG A 202 18.56 -17.35 -6.56
C ARG A 202 17.22 -16.73 -6.14
N ARG A 203 16.35 -17.51 -5.45
CA ARG A 203 15.08 -16.99 -4.92
C ARG A 203 15.31 -15.86 -3.92
N ILE A 204 16.23 -16.05 -2.97
CA ILE A 204 16.55 -15.05 -1.95
C ILE A 204 17.07 -13.77 -2.58
N VAL A 205 18.01 -13.87 -3.50
CA VAL A 205 18.59 -12.70 -4.19
C VAL A 205 17.53 -11.93 -4.99
N ARG A 206 16.67 -12.63 -5.72
CA ARG A 206 15.54 -12.00 -6.42
C ARG A 206 14.59 -11.29 -5.46
N ALA A 207 14.33 -11.92 -4.30
CA ALA A 207 13.46 -11.34 -3.28
C ALA A 207 14.02 -10.07 -2.63
N VAL A 208 15.31 -9.81 -2.71
CA VAL A 208 15.91 -8.57 -2.18
C VAL A 208 15.26 -7.33 -2.79
N GLY A 209 14.95 -7.35 -4.09
CA GLY A 209 14.27 -6.27 -4.81
C GLY A 209 12.80 -6.09 -4.45
N GLY A 210 12.19 -7.06 -3.79
CA GLY A 210 10.76 -7.07 -3.54
C GLY A 210 9.93 -7.47 -4.76
N SER A 211 8.66 -7.09 -4.79
CA SER A 211 7.77 -7.35 -5.92
C SER A 211 8.16 -6.51 -7.15
N GLY A 212 8.00 -7.07 -8.34
CA GLY A 212 8.23 -6.35 -9.60
C GLY A 212 7.07 -5.43 -10.01
N PHE A 213 6.15 -5.13 -9.10
CA PHE A 213 4.95 -4.37 -9.35
C PHE A 213 4.59 -3.43 -8.19
N THR A 214 3.72 -2.47 -8.48
CA THR A 214 3.00 -1.68 -7.50
C THR A 214 1.51 -1.99 -7.61
N LEU A 215 0.81 -2.02 -6.49
CA LEU A 215 -0.62 -2.33 -6.39
C LEU A 215 -1.33 -1.22 -5.61
N ALA A 216 -2.27 -0.56 -6.24
CA ALA A 216 -3.16 0.39 -5.59
C ALA A 216 -4.47 -0.30 -5.22
N LEU A 217 -4.72 -0.46 -3.93
CA LEU A 217 -5.97 -0.99 -3.38
C LEU A 217 -6.81 0.17 -2.86
N ARG A 218 -7.94 0.41 -3.48
CA ARG A 218 -8.91 1.38 -2.98
C ARG A 218 -9.52 0.90 -1.66
N PRO A 219 -9.82 1.82 -0.72
CA PRO A 219 -9.65 3.26 -0.89
C PRO A 219 -8.24 3.78 -0.61
N ASN A 220 -7.40 3.10 0.17
CA ASN A 220 -6.27 3.79 0.82
C ASN A 220 -5.01 2.94 1.05
N VAL A 221 -4.82 1.85 0.33
CA VAL A 221 -3.60 1.01 0.46
C VAL A 221 -2.81 1.02 -0.85
N ALA A 222 -1.50 1.23 -0.73
CA ALA A 222 -0.53 1.12 -1.81
C ALA A 222 0.54 0.10 -1.42
N CYS A 223 0.71 -0.96 -2.23
CA CYS A 223 1.78 -1.95 -2.06
C CYS A 223 2.81 -1.77 -3.16
N SER A 224 4.08 -1.83 -2.84
CA SER A 224 5.14 -1.70 -3.83
C SER A 224 6.43 -2.34 -3.33
N MET A 225 7.20 -2.95 -4.20
CA MET A 225 8.50 -3.53 -3.88
C MET A 225 8.49 -4.28 -2.53
N ALA A 226 9.14 -3.73 -1.51
CA ALA A 226 9.28 -4.33 -0.17
C ALA A 226 8.52 -3.56 0.92
N PHE A 227 7.45 -2.87 0.59
CA PHE A 227 6.66 -2.07 1.55
C PHE A 227 5.19 -1.97 1.14
N PHE A 228 4.37 -1.56 2.10
CA PHE A 228 3.04 -1.05 1.81
C PHE A 228 2.80 0.26 2.58
N ARG A 229 1.90 1.07 2.04
CA ARG A 229 1.45 2.33 2.63
C ARG A 229 -0.04 2.26 2.93
N VAL A 230 -0.42 2.77 4.09
CA VAL A 230 -1.83 3.08 4.39
C VAL A 230 -1.96 4.59 4.42
N LEU A 231 -2.82 5.11 3.56
CA LEU A 231 -3.08 6.55 3.44
C LEU A 231 -4.21 6.92 4.38
N GLN A 232 -3.94 7.84 5.29
CA GLN A 232 -4.93 8.35 6.22
C GLN A 232 -5.21 9.81 5.92
N PRO A 233 -6.37 10.13 5.30
CA PRO A 233 -6.78 11.50 5.11
C PRO A 233 -6.99 12.20 6.47
N ILE A 234 -6.26 13.29 6.70
CA ILE A 234 -6.45 14.14 7.89
C ILE A 234 -7.43 15.27 7.55
N SER A 235 -7.29 15.81 6.34
CA SER A 235 -8.19 16.80 5.77
C SER A 235 -8.24 16.68 4.25
N VAL A 236 -8.95 17.59 3.59
CA VAL A 236 -8.97 17.67 2.12
C VAL A 236 -7.57 17.96 1.55
N THR A 237 -6.72 18.62 2.33
CA THR A 237 -5.39 19.09 1.91
C THR A 237 -4.25 18.57 2.76
N GLU A 238 -4.47 17.55 3.56
CA GLU A 238 -3.43 16.92 4.38
C GLU A 238 -3.66 15.42 4.49
N THR A 239 -2.61 14.65 4.26
CA THR A 239 -2.61 13.18 4.37
C THR A 239 -1.45 12.72 5.24
N GLU A 240 -1.72 11.80 6.17
CA GLU A 240 -0.72 11.04 6.89
C GLU A 240 -0.49 9.70 6.19
N ILE A 241 0.77 9.34 5.97
CA ILE A 241 1.17 8.06 5.40
C ILE A 241 1.77 7.18 6.50
N HIS A 242 1.18 6.01 6.69
CA HIS A 242 1.77 4.94 7.47
C HIS A 242 2.49 4.01 6.49
N HIS A 243 3.80 4.01 6.53
CA HIS A 243 4.65 3.29 5.62
C HIS A 243 5.31 2.11 6.35
N ALA A 244 4.94 0.90 6.00
CA ALA A 244 5.41 -0.34 6.62
C ALA A 244 6.36 -1.08 5.68
N VAL A 245 7.59 -1.30 6.14
CA VAL A 245 8.61 -2.06 5.42
C VAL A 245 8.49 -3.54 5.77
N ILE A 246 8.62 -4.42 4.80
CA ILE A 246 8.53 -5.86 4.98
C ILE A 246 9.86 -6.56 4.70
N THR A 247 10.17 -7.56 5.52
CA THR A 247 11.35 -8.42 5.42
C THR A 247 10.95 -9.89 5.40
N MET A 248 11.89 -10.76 5.11
CA MET A 248 11.77 -12.22 5.14
C MET A 248 11.82 -12.69 6.60
N ASP A 249 10.74 -13.27 7.10
CA ASP A 249 10.70 -13.81 8.48
C ASP A 249 11.47 -15.11 8.58
N GLY A 250 12.52 -15.13 9.40
CA GLY A 250 13.46 -16.26 9.49
C GLY A 250 14.44 -16.36 8.32
N GLY A 251 14.41 -15.43 7.36
CA GLY A 251 15.34 -15.39 6.23
C GLY A 251 16.74 -14.90 6.60
N PRO A 252 17.73 -15.06 5.69
CA PRO A 252 19.11 -14.68 5.93
C PRO A 252 19.26 -13.20 6.32
N GLN A 253 20.10 -12.94 7.32
CA GLN A 253 20.31 -11.58 7.83
C GLN A 253 20.89 -10.65 6.74
N ALA A 254 21.88 -11.14 5.98
CA ALA A 254 22.50 -10.37 4.90
C ALA A 254 21.49 -9.96 3.83
N ALA A 255 20.60 -10.86 3.41
CA ALA A 255 19.54 -10.59 2.45
C ALA A 255 18.52 -9.54 2.99
N ASN A 256 18.11 -9.68 4.26
CA ASN A 256 17.23 -8.69 4.88
C ASN A 256 17.90 -7.31 5.02
N GLN A 257 19.20 -7.26 5.34
CA GLN A 257 19.94 -6.00 5.37
C GLN A 257 20.05 -5.36 3.97
N ALA A 258 20.33 -6.15 2.94
CA ALA A 258 20.37 -5.68 1.55
C ALA A 258 19.01 -5.10 1.13
N ARG A 259 17.92 -5.81 1.45
CA ARG A 259 16.54 -5.40 1.20
C ARG A 259 16.20 -4.07 1.89
N LEU A 260 16.53 -3.94 3.17
CA LEU A 260 16.30 -2.70 3.93
C LEU A 260 17.12 -1.53 3.40
N ARG A 261 18.41 -1.74 3.06
CA ARG A 261 19.25 -0.69 2.47
C ARG A 261 18.70 -0.20 1.15
N MET A 262 18.26 -1.11 0.28
CA MET A 262 17.67 -0.76 -1.02
C MET A 262 16.36 0.02 -0.83
N HIS A 263 15.54 -0.40 0.12
CA HIS A 263 14.32 0.31 0.48
C HIS A 263 14.61 1.71 1.00
N GLU A 264 15.47 1.87 2.00
CA GLU A 264 15.79 3.18 2.59
C GLU A 264 16.47 4.13 1.60
N HIS A 265 17.28 3.60 0.69
CA HIS A 265 17.94 4.41 -0.33
C HIS A 265 16.95 5.10 -1.27
N PHE A 266 15.83 4.49 -1.61
CA PHE A 266 14.84 5.06 -2.50
C PHE A 266 13.55 5.50 -1.78
N GLN A 267 12.91 4.60 -1.05
CA GLN A 267 11.57 4.80 -0.48
C GLN A 267 11.57 5.26 0.99
N GLY A 268 12.71 5.27 1.64
CA GLY A 268 12.85 5.81 2.99
C GLY A 268 12.50 7.31 3.06
N PRO A 269 12.17 7.84 4.24
CA PRO A 269 11.81 9.25 4.41
C PRO A 269 12.89 10.25 3.98
N MET A 270 14.14 9.81 3.96
CA MET A 270 15.31 10.56 3.52
C MET A 270 15.96 9.94 2.26
N GLY A 271 15.27 9.04 1.60
CA GLY A 271 15.70 8.43 0.35
C GLY A 271 15.54 9.38 -0.84
N PHE A 272 15.92 8.91 -2.01
CA PHE A 272 15.79 9.70 -3.24
C PHE A 272 14.34 9.81 -3.74
N GLY A 273 13.51 8.77 -3.53
CA GLY A 273 12.16 8.70 -4.12
C GLY A 273 11.10 9.44 -3.32
N THR A 274 10.94 9.10 -2.05
CA THR A 274 9.82 9.64 -1.25
C THR A 274 9.84 11.17 -1.08
N PRO A 275 10.97 11.85 -0.85
CA PRO A 275 10.99 13.32 -0.80
C PRO A 275 10.65 13.97 -2.15
N ASP A 276 11.18 13.44 -3.26
CA ASP A 276 10.89 13.95 -4.60
C ASP A 276 9.40 13.81 -4.94
N ASP A 277 8.82 12.65 -4.65
CA ASP A 277 7.38 12.40 -4.79
C ASP A 277 6.55 13.36 -3.93
N SER A 278 6.93 13.53 -2.67
CA SER A 278 6.19 14.38 -1.73
C SER A 278 6.15 15.84 -2.20
N GLU A 279 7.25 16.35 -2.73
CA GLU A 279 7.30 17.68 -3.34
C GLU A 279 6.38 17.78 -4.57
N ALA A 280 6.33 16.74 -5.41
CA ALA A 280 5.42 16.70 -6.56
C ALA A 280 3.95 16.69 -6.11
N TRP A 281 3.59 15.90 -5.09
CA TRP A 281 2.23 15.86 -4.54
C TRP A 281 1.80 17.20 -3.96
N GLU A 282 2.70 17.86 -3.23
CA GLU A 282 2.47 19.20 -2.67
C GLU A 282 2.21 20.23 -3.78
N ARG A 283 2.98 20.21 -4.86
CA ARG A 283 2.79 21.09 -6.01
C ARG A 283 1.45 20.85 -6.71
N VAL A 284 1.04 19.58 -6.87
CA VAL A 284 -0.28 19.24 -7.43
C VAL A 284 -1.40 19.79 -6.55
N GLN A 285 -1.32 19.60 -5.23
CA GLN A 285 -2.31 20.16 -4.29
C GLN A 285 -2.36 21.68 -4.38
N LYS A 286 -1.23 22.35 -4.41
CA LYS A 286 -1.14 23.79 -4.50
C LYS A 286 -1.77 24.33 -5.80
N GLY A 287 -1.48 23.66 -6.93
CA GLY A 287 -2.10 24.00 -8.21
C GLY A 287 -3.61 23.77 -8.20
N SER A 288 -4.07 22.64 -7.67
CA SER A 288 -5.51 22.31 -7.55
C SER A 288 -6.28 23.26 -6.64
N SER A 289 -5.60 23.94 -5.72
CA SER A 289 -6.21 24.93 -4.81
C SER A 289 -6.36 26.32 -5.43
N SER A 290 -6.03 26.49 -6.71
CA SER A 290 -6.10 27.80 -7.39
C SER A 290 -7.52 28.34 -7.61
N GLY A 291 -8.56 27.51 -7.34
CA GLY A 291 -9.96 27.89 -7.45
C GLY A 291 -10.48 28.02 -8.88
N GLN A 292 -9.72 27.56 -9.88
CA GLN A 292 -10.17 27.47 -11.26
C GLN A 292 -10.70 26.07 -11.55
N ASP A 293 -11.81 25.98 -12.30
CA ASP A 293 -12.31 24.71 -12.83
C ASP A 293 -11.33 24.19 -13.89
N LEU A 294 -10.35 23.43 -13.45
CA LEU A 294 -9.36 22.82 -14.31
C LEU A 294 -9.82 21.42 -14.69
N TRP A 295 -10.00 21.19 -15.98
CA TRP A 295 -10.12 19.85 -16.52
C TRP A 295 -8.74 19.19 -16.48
N ILE A 296 -8.67 18.00 -15.86
CA ILE A 296 -7.49 17.17 -15.87
C ILE A 296 -7.62 16.16 -17.01
N MET A 297 -6.59 16.10 -17.86
CA MET A 297 -6.52 15.15 -18.95
C MET A 297 -5.93 13.82 -18.43
N LEU A 298 -6.69 12.74 -18.50
CA LEU A 298 -6.30 11.38 -18.08
C LEU A 298 -6.47 10.38 -19.24
N ASN A 299 -6.10 10.75 -20.45
CA ASN A 299 -6.28 9.92 -21.63
C ASN A 299 -5.00 9.34 -22.23
N ARG A 300 -3.86 9.47 -21.52
CA ARG A 300 -2.63 8.81 -21.93
C ARG A 300 -2.83 7.30 -21.97
N GLY A 301 -2.50 6.68 -23.11
CA GLY A 301 -2.63 5.24 -23.34
C GLY A 301 -4.06 4.74 -23.56
N LEU A 302 -5.10 5.61 -23.52
CA LEU A 302 -6.51 5.20 -23.66
C LEU A 302 -6.79 4.45 -24.97
N ALA A 303 -6.21 4.90 -26.09
CA ALA A 303 -6.39 4.26 -27.38
C ALA A 303 -5.70 2.88 -27.49
N GLY A 304 -4.77 2.58 -26.61
CA GLY A 304 -4.02 1.32 -26.53
C GLY A 304 -4.59 0.33 -25.53
N GLU A 305 -5.65 0.68 -24.79
CA GLU A 305 -6.26 -0.23 -23.82
C GLU A 305 -6.81 -1.49 -24.49
N LYS A 306 -6.57 -2.62 -23.83
CA LYS A 306 -7.05 -3.94 -24.25
C LYS A 306 -7.77 -4.61 -23.10
N GLU A 307 -8.86 -5.30 -23.41
CA GLU A 307 -9.53 -6.17 -22.45
C GLU A 307 -8.60 -7.33 -22.05
N THR A 308 -8.60 -7.67 -20.77
CA THR A 308 -7.89 -8.81 -20.18
C THR A 308 -8.88 -9.70 -19.43
N ALA A 309 -8.40 -10.81 -18.89
CA ALA A 309 -9.24 -11.66 -18.04
C ALA A 309 -9.64 -10.97 -16.73
N ASP A 310 -8.81 -10.04 -16.25
CA ASP A 310 -8.96 -9.39 -14.95
C ASP A 310 -9.54 -7.98 -15.07
N GLY A 311 -9.54 -7.38 -16.28
CA GLY A 311 -10.05 -6.04 -16.52
C GLY A 311 -9.55 -5.41 -17.82
N ARG A 312 -8.81 -4.31 -17.76
CA ARG A 312 -8.25 -3.62 -18.93
C ARG A 312 -6.80 -3.25 -18.66
N ALA A 313 -5.92 -3.54 -19.61
CA ALA A 313 -4.50 -3.24 -19.52
C ALA A 313 -4.03 -2.33 -20.65
N SER A 314 -2.94 -1.62 -20.41
CA SER A 314 -2.26 -0.76 -21.36
C SER A 314 -0.76 -0.70 -21.06
N ASP A 315 -0.01 0.04 -21.85
CA ASP A 315 1.43 0.26 -21.62
C ASP A 315 1.69 0.79 -20.20
N VAL A 316 2.83 0.47 -19.63
CA VAL A 316 3.21 0.78 -18.25
C VAL A 316 3.09 2.28 -17.90
N SER A 317 3.30 3.17 -18.87
CA SER A 317 3.19 4.63 -18.68
C SER A 317 1.78 5.19 -18.96
N ALA A 318 0.78 4.33 -19.18
CA ALA A 318 -0.60 4.77 -19.41
C ALA A 318 -1.31 5.13 -18.09
N GLU A 319 -2.33 5.97 -18.19
CA GLU A 319 -3.13 6.44 -17.06
C GLU A 319 -4.35 5.55 -16.76
N THR A 320 -4.29 4.28 -17.14
CA THR A 320 -5.39 3.30 -16.95
C THR A 320 -5.75 3.15 -15.47
N GLY A 321 -4.77 3.04 -14.57
CA GLY A 321 -5.00 2.95 -13.13
C GLY A 321 -5.67 4.19 -12.54
N MET A 322 -5.29 5.38 -13.01
CA MET A 322 -5.91 6.65 -12.60
C MET A 322 -7.36 6.73 -13.06
N ARG A 323 -7.65 6.36 -14.31
CA ARG A 323 -9.02 6.31 -14.85
C ARG A 323 -9.90 5.35 -14.05
N ALA A 324 -9.42 4.14 -13.76
CA ALA A 324 -10.10 3.16 -12.92
C ALA A 324 -10.46 3.74 -11.54
N ALA A 325 -9.49 4.40 -10.91
CA ALA A 325 -9.64 5.02 -9.62
C ALA A 325 -10.73 6.11 -9.60
N TYR A 326 -10.73 7.02 -10.57
CA TYR A 326 -11.72 8.10 -10.65
C TYR A 326 -13.10 7.62 -11.09
N GLN A 327 -13.19 6.60 -11.93
CA GLN A 327 -14.47 5.96 -12.29
C GLN A 327 -15.13 5.37 -11.04
N GLN A 328 -14.38 4.65 -10.22
CA GLN A 328 -14.90 4.09 -8.96
C GLN A 328 -15.27 5.20 -7.96
N TRP A 329 -14.42 6.22 -7.82
CA TRP A 329 -14.73 7.36 -6.95
C TRP A 329 -16.03 8.04 -7.37
N LYS A 330 -16.21 8.30 -8.68
CA LYS A 330 -17.46 8.87 -9.22
C LYS A 330 -18.65 7.99 -8.89
N LYS A 331 -18.55 6.67 -9.10
CA LYS A 331 -19.62 5.71 -8.78
C LYS A 331 -20.03 5.79 -7.31
N LEU A 332 -19.06 5.87 -6.38
CA LEU A 332 -19.32 5.93 -4.94
C LEU A 332 -19.91 7.29 -4.49
N MET A 333 -19.61 8.38 -5.21
CA MET A 333 -20.07 9.72 -4.84
C MET A 333 -21.48 10.06 -5.36
N ILE A 334 -22.00 9.28 -6.33
CA ILE A 334 -23.33 9.49 -6.94
C ILE A 334 -24.32 8.35 -6.65
N ALA A 335 -23.89 7.33 -5.87
CA ALA A 335 -24.70 6.17 -5.49
C ALA A 335 -25.77 6.48 -4.42
#